data_79ec5fa86a0affd62e192b739fd127fb
#
_entry.id   79ec5fa86a0affd62e192b739fd127fb
#
_cell.length_a   1.000
_cell.length_b   1.000
_cell.length_c   1.000
_cell.angle_alpha   90.00
_cell.angle_beta   90.00
_cell.angle_gamma   90.00
#
_symmetry.space_group_name_H-M   'P 1'
#
loop_
_entity.id
_entity.type
_entity.pdbx_description
1 polymer ?
#
loop_
_entity_poly.entity_id
_entity_poly.type
_entity_poly.pdbx_seq_one_letter_code
_entity_poly.pdbx_strand_id
1 'polypeptide(L)'
;MKTSEFDICQKNGVKDIVGVMIGYDGIVLAQNKANAPLNITLTQLFLALAKEVPQNGKLVPNPYTKWSEIDKSLPERKIAVYGPPSSSGTRDTIEELVLSKVSQNFKEYGAQQGKYKSIRQDNAYIPSGENDNLIVSKLKADKQAFGLFGYGFLASNKDKINAANIDGVVASEQTIAANDYKLARSLFIYLNAKNPQTLDFATLYLSDDLASGGGELEKIGLVPLSSKDLKAMQAHIKKANRLNSTLVKAGKVF
;
A
#
# COMPACT_ATOMS: atom_id res chain seq x y z
N MET A 1 -8.64 7.13 9.10
CA MET A 1 -8.49 8.53 9.60
C MET A 1 -7.53 8.53 10.78
N LYS A 2 -6.56 9.42 10.79
CA LYS A 2 -5.63 9.63 11.92
C LYS A 2 -6.32 10.51 12.98
N THR A 3 -5.87 10.41 14.24
CA THR A 3 -6.45 11.25 15.32
C THR A 3 -6.36 12.74 15.01
N SER A 4 -5.21 13.20 14.45
CA SER A 4 -5.05 14.60 14.06
C SER A 4 -6.04 15.07 12.99
N GLU A 5 -6.37 14.20 12.03
CA GLU A 5 -7.35 14.49 10.98
C GLU A 5 -8.76 14.57 11.57
N PHE A 6 -9.11 13.65 12.48
CA PHE A 6 -10.37 13.68 13.20
C PHE A 6 -10.52 14.97 14.01
N ASP A 7 -9.48 15.36 14.75
CA ASP A 7 -9.50 16.58 15.57
C ASP A 7 -9.67 17.84 14.70
N ILE A 8 -9.03 17.89 13.53
CA ILE A 8 -9.21 18.97 12.55
C ILE A 8 -10.66 19.04 12.05
N CYS A 9 -11.25 17.88 11.71
CA CYS A 9 -12.66 17.82 11.30
C CYS A 9 -13.58 18.36 12.40
N GLN A 10 -13.40 17.89 13.65
CA GLN A 10 -14.19 18.35 14.80
C GLN A 10 -14.06 19.85 15.01
N LYS A 11 -12.84 20.40 14.97
CA LYS A 11 -12.54 21.82 15.11
C LYS A 11 -13.22 22.67 14.03
N ASN A 12 -13.32 22.16 12.80
CA ASN A 12 -13.98 22.81 11.67
C ASN A 12 -15.49 22.52 11.59
N GLY A 13 -16.09 21.98 12.67
CA GLY A 13 -17.55 21.77 12.75
C GLY A 13 -18.07 20.52 12.04
N VAL A 14 -17.19 19.66 11.48
CA VAL A 14 -17.58 18.37 10.90
C VAL A 14 -17.60 17.33 12.01
N LYS A 15 -18.75 17.17 12.64
CA LYS A 15 -18.93 16.32 13.84
C LYS A 15 -19.58 14.96 13.53
N ASP A 16 -20.40 14.89 12.48
CA ASP A 16 -21.17 13.70 12.12
C ASP A 16 -20.42 12.84 11.10
N ILE A 17 -19.26 12.33 11.50
CA ILE A 17 -18.42 11.53 10.62
C ILE A 17 -18.79 10.05 10.74
N VAL A 18 -19.10 9.40 9.62
CA VAL A 18 -19.24 7.94 9.50
C VAL A 18 -18.05 7.41 8.73
N GLY A 19 -17.31 6.46 9.32
CA GLY A 19 -16.20 5.78 8.63
C GLY A 19 -16.69 4.44 8.09
N VAL A 20 -16.35 4.13 6.85
CA VAL A 20 -16.76 2.91 6.16
C VAL A 20 -15.55 2.26 5.51
N MET A 21 -15.30 0.99 5.82
CA MET A 21 -14.29 0.20 5.13
C MET A 21 -14.86 -0.30 3.80
N ILE A 22 -14.12 -0.07 2.71
CA ILE A 22 -14.60 -0.37 1.36
C ILE A 22 -13.90 -1.55 0.71
N GLY A 23 -12.80 -2.01 1.27
CA GLY A 23 -11.98 -3.10 0.75
C GLY A 23 -10.53 -2.95 1.17
N TYR A 24 -9.66 -3.60 0.43
CA TYR A 24 -8.22 -3.58 0.67
C TYR A 24 -7.46 -3.19 -0.59
N ASP A 25 -6.25 -2.71 -0.39
CA ASP A 25 -5.25 -2.47 -1.42
C ASP A 25 -3.97 -3.22 -1.05
N GLY A 26 -3.30 -3.79 -2.04
CA GLY A 26 -1.99 -4.40 -1.90
C GLY A 26 -1.01 -3.75 -2.87
N ILE A 27 0.23 -3.52 -2.42
CA ILE A 27 1.31 -3.04 -3.28
C ILE A 27 2.24 -4.21 -3.56
N VAL A 28 2.64 -4.38 -4.82
CA VAL A 28 3.53 -5.46 -5.24
C VAL A 28 4.85 -4.92 -5.75
N LEU A 29 5.94 -5.64 -5.46
CA LEU A 29 7.20 -5.51 -6.17
C LEU A 29 7.19 -6.53 -7.31
N ALA A 30 7.02 -6.07 -8.53
CA ALA A 30 6.89 -6.92 -9.70
C ALA A 30 8.13 -6.85 -10.60
N GLN A 31 8.28 -7.84 -11.44
CA GLN A 31 9.34 -7.97 -12.45
C GLN A 31 8.82 -8.65 -13.70
N ASN A 32 9.64 -8.69 -14.76
CA ASN A 32 9.32 -9.41 -15.99
C ASN A 32 9.07 -10.90 -15.70
N LYS A 33 8.05 -11.48 -16.33
CA LYS A 33 7.64 -12.89 -16.16
C LYS A 33 8.73 -13.90 -16.47
N ALA A 34 9.68 -13.55 -17.34
CA ALA A 34 10.80 -14.44 -17.71
C ALA A 34 11.83 -14.61 -16.58
N ASN A 35 11.82 -13.76 -15.56
CA ASN A 35 12.68 -13.89 -14.40
C ASN A 35 12.15 -14.94 -13.42
N ALA A 36 13.06 -15.64 -12.74
CA ALA A 36 12.69 -16.55 -11.67
C ALA A 36 11.92 -15.84 -10.54
N PRO A 37 10.97 -16.52 -9.88
CA PRO A 37 10.29 -15.97 -8.72
C PRO A 37 11.29 -15.45 -7.68
N LEU A 38 11.01 -14.29 -7.11
CA LEU A 38 11.85 -13.64 -6.10
C LEU A 38 11.16 -13.69 -4.74
N ASN A 39 11.93 -14.00 -3.71
CA ASN A 39 11.52 -13.83 -2.32
C ASN A 39 12.40 -12.75 -1.69
N ILE A 40 11.79 -11.71 -1.16
CA ILE A 40 12.48 -10.56 -0.57
C ILE A 40 11.86 -10.21 0.77
N THR A 41 12.68 -9.84 1.74
CA THR A 41 12.17 -9.33 3.01
C THR A 41 11.77 -7.85 2.89
N LEU A 42 10.88 -7.43 3.77
CA LEU A 42 10.51 -6.01 3.85
C LEU A 42 11.73 -5.13 4.17
N THR A 43 12.69 -5.65 4.96
CA THR A 43 13.95 -4.97 5.27
C THR A 43 14.84 -4.84 4.04
N GLN A 44 14.94 -5.86 3.20
CA GLN A 44 15.73 -5.78 1.96
C GLN A 44 15.11 -4.77 0.97
N LEU A 45 13.78 -4.73 0.87
CA LEU A 45 13.08 -3.71 0.07
C LEU A 45 13.33 -2.30 0.62
N PHE A 46 13.29 -2.13 1.94
CA PHE A 46 13.65 -0.87 2.59
C PHE A 46 15.08 -0.43 2.24
N LEU A 47 16.07 -1.32 2.37
CA LEU A 47 17.47 -1.03 2.04
C LEU A 47 17.66 -0.68 0.56
N ALA A 48 16.84 -1.23 -0.34
CA ALA A 48 16.88 -0.86 -1.75
C ALA A 48 16.34 0.55 -2.03
N LEU A 49 15.35 1.01 -1.25
CA LEU A 49 14.59 2.24 -1.55
C LEU A 49 14.99 3.45 -0.70
N ALA A 50 15.47 3.24 0.52
CA ALA A 50 15.77 4.33 1.46
C ALA A 50 16.90 5.23 0.93
N LYS A 51 16.76 6.55 1.12
CA LYS A 51 17.79 7.54 0.76
C LYS A 51 19.05 7.35 1.59
N GLU A 52 18.89 7.04 2.87
CA GLU A 52 19.98 6.78 3.82
C GLU A 52 19.73 5.43 4.48
N VAL A 53 20.79 4.71 4.78
CA VAL A 53 20.73 3.38 5.41
C VAL A 53 21.70 3.27 6.57
N PRO A 54 21.39 2.42 7.59
CA PRO A 54 22.28 2.21 8.70
C PRO A 54 23.48 1.34 8.26
N GLN A 55 24.69 1.83 8.51
CA GLN A 55 25.94 1.08 8.35
C GLN A 55 26.89 1.43 9.49
N ASN A 56 27.48 0.43 10.12
CA ASN A 56 28.47 0.58 11.21
C ASN A 56 28.02 1.55 12.32
N GLY A 57 26.71 1.49 12.69
CA GLY A 57 26.13 2.32 13.75
C GLY A 57 25.86 3.78 13.38
N LYS A 58 25.91 4.12 12.09
CA LYS A 58 25.63 5.46 11.57
C LYS A 58 24.69 5.39 10.36
N LEU A 59 23.96 6.47 10.10
CA LEU A 59 23.27 6.67 8.83
C LEU A 59 24.26 7.17 7.78
N VAL A 60 24.24 6.50 6.62
CA VAL A 60 25.03 6.90 5.45
C VAL A 60 24.13 7.01 4.23
N PRO A 61 24.48 7.86 3.22
CA PRO A 61 23.81 7.81 1.92
C PRO A 61 23.81 6.38 1.40
N ASN A 62 22.69 5.94 0.83
CA ASN A 62 22.51 4.56 0.41
C ASN A 62 23.55 4.14 -0.64
N PRO A 63 24.47 3.21 -0.34
CA PRO A 63 25.54 2.82 -1.25
C PRO A 63 25.15 1.69 -2.20
N TYR A 64 24.02 1.00 -1.95
CA TYR A 64 23.64 -0.18 -2.70
C TYR A 64 23.25 0.17 -4.14
N THR A 65 23.91 -0.44 -5.11
CA THR A 65 23.64 -0.29 -6.54
C THR A 65 23.03 -1.54 -7.15
N LYS A 66 23.30 -2.72 -6.54
CA LYS A 66 22.76 -4.02 -6.93
C LYS A 66 22.01 -4.66 -5.76
N TRP A 67 21.01 -5.49 -6.06
CA TRP A 67 20.28 -6.26 -5.05
C TRP A 67 21.19 -7.21 -4.27
N SER A 68 22.15 -7.87 -4.94
CA SER A 68 23.12 -8.77 -4.32
C SER A 68 24.09 -8.09 -3.33
N GLU A 69 24.21 -6.76 -3.34
CA GLU A 69 24.98 -6.00 -2.35
C GLU A 69 24.21 -5.84 -1.04
N ILE A 70 22.87 -5.90 -1.07
CA ILE A 70 22.02 -5.91 0.12
C ILE A 70 22.07 -7.29 0.76
N ASP A 71 21.92 -8.35 -0.03
CA ASP A 71 21.97 -9.73 0.40
C ASP A 71 22.40 -10.62 -0.78
N LYS A 72 23.34 -11.53 -0.53
CA LYS A 72 23.88 -12.42 -1.59
C LYS A 72 22.86 -13.42 -2.14
N SER A 73 21.76 -13.67 -1.44
CA SER A 73 20.63 -14.49 -1.94
C SER A 73 19.81 -13.78 -3.01
N LEU A 74 19.92 -12.45 -3.13
CA LEU A 74 19.21 -11.65 -4.11
C LEU A 74 19.97 -11.64 -5.46
N PRO A 75 19.27 -11.36 -6.57
CA PRO A 75 19.88 -11.41 -7.90
C PRO A 75 20.98 -10.36 -8.08
N GLU A 76 22.00 -10.69 -8.84
CA GLU A 76 23.03 -9.74 -9.22
C GLU A 76 22.54 -8.80 -10.34
N ARG A 77 21.47 -8.07 -10.02
CA ARG A 77 20.87 -7.07 -10.91
C ARG A 77 20.95 -5.69 -10.27
N LYS A 78 21.04 -4.66 -11.13
CA LYS A 78 20.98 -3.27 -10.67
C LYS A 78 19.66 -3.00 -9.94
N ILE A 79 19.71 -2.20 -8.90
CA ILE A 79 18.49 -1.66 -8.28
C ILE A 79 17.96 -0.58 -9.22
N ALA A 80 16.90 -0.93 -9.96
CA ALA A 80 16.15 -0.04 -10.84
C ALA A 80 14.66 -0.33 -10.61
N VAL A 81 14.01 0.51 -9.82
CA VAL A 81 12.63 0.31 -9.37
C VAL A 81 11.77 1.44 -9.90
N TYR A 82 10.93 1.14 -10.87
CA TYR A 82 9.89 2.05 -11.34
C TYR A 82 8.75 2.08 -10.32
N GLY A 83 8.26 3.26 -9.97
CA GLY A 83 7.20 3.36 -8.99
C GLY A 83 6.42 4.67 -9.09
N PRO A 84 5.39 4.84 -8.27
CA PRO A 84 4.52 6.00 -8.30
C PRO A 84 5.27 7.28 -7.91
N PRO A 85 4.85 8.44 -8.45
CA PRO A 85 5.41 9.75 -8.11
C PRO A 85 5.01 10.17 -6.68
N SER A 86 5.59 11.25 -6.17
CA SER A 86 5.33 11.76 -4.83
C SER A 86 3.89 12.26 -4.60
N SER A 87 3.13 12.52 -5.66
CA SER A 87 1.70 12.88 -5.61
C SER A 87 0.77 11.68 -5.37
N SER A 88 1.27 10.46 -5.53
CA SER A 88 0.48 9.23 -5.49
C SER A 88 0.21 8.72 -4.07
N GLY A 89 -1.03 8.34 -3.78
CA GLY A 89 -1.40 7.65 -2.54
C GLY A 89 -0.73 6.27 -2.39
N THR A 90 -0.40 5.61 -3.50
CA THR A 90 0.40 4.36 -3.50
C THR A 90 1.83 4.64 -3.02
N ARG A 91 2.41 5.79 -3.41
CA ARG A 91 3.70 6.23 -2.92
C ARG A 91 3.68 6.48 -1.41
N ASP A 92 2.67 7.18 -0.89
CA ASP A 92 2.49 7.38 0.54
C ASP A 92 2.44 6.06 1.31
N THR A 93 1.80 5.05 0.73
CA THR A 93 1.70 3.71 1.32
C THR A 93 3.06 3.00 1.35
N ILE A 94 3.86 3.10 0.30
CA ILE A 94 5.24 2.57 0.27
C ILE A 94 6.07 3.26 1.37
N GLU A 95 5.97 4.57 1.49
CA GLU A 95 6.67 5.33 2.52
C GLU A 95 6.24 4.94 3.94
N GLU A 96 4.97 4.63 4.15
CA GLU A 96 4.45 4.22 5.46
C GLU A 96 4.77 2.76 5.79
N LEU A 97 4.44 1.82 4.89
CA LEU A 97 4.58 0.39 5.15
C LEU A 97 6.00 -0.14 5.01
N VAL A 98 6.83 0.50 4.19
CA VAL A 98 8.23 0.10 4.00
C VAL A 98 9.15 1.01 4.80
N LEU A 99 9.21 2.31 4.47
CA LEU A 99 10.24 3.17 5.05
C LEU A 99 10.00 3.48 6.52
N SER A 100 8.82 3.99 6.86
CA SER A 100 8.49 4.35 8.24
C SER A 100 8.48 3.11 9.14
N LYS A 101 7.79 2.06 8.74
CA LYS A 101 7.66 0.83 9.54
C LYS A 101 9.00 0.14 9.77
N VAL A 102 9.83 -0.01 8.73
CA VAL A 102 11.13 -0.71 8.87
C VAL A 102 12.16 0.13 9.62
N SER A 103 12.13 1.47 9.47
CA SER A 103 13.03 2.35 10.23
C SER A 103 12.89 2.22 11.75
N GLN A 104 11.77 1.68 12.25
CA GLN A 104 11.58 1.38 13.68
C GLN A 104 12.62 0.40 14.22
N ASN A 105 13.17 -0.48 13.36
CA ASN A 105 14.12 -1.50 13.74
C ASN A 105 15.57 -0.99 13.85
N PHE A 106 15.82 0.27 13.49
CA PHE A 106 17.15 0.84 13.39
C PHE A 106 17.27 2.11 14.25
N LYS A 107 18.01 1.99 15.36
CA LYS A 107 18.27 3.11 16.30
C LYS A 107 19.00 4.29 15.67
N GLU A 108 19.70 4.05 14.58
CA GLU A 108 20.47 5.05 13.83
C GLU A 108 19.59 6.18 13.30
N TYR A 109 18.28 5.93 13.10
CA TYR A 109 17.33 6.98 12.68
C TYR A 109 16.98 7.98 13.81
N GLY A 110 17.32 7.70 15.08
CA GLY A 110 17.10 8.62 16.20
C GLY A 110 15.65 9.12 16.28
N ALA A 111 15.46 10.43 16.25
CA ALA A 111 14.13 11.05 16.28
C ALA A 111 13.24 10.73 15.05
N GLN A 112 13.82 10.20 13.98
CA GLN A 112 13.12 9.76 12.76
C GLN A 112 12.76 8.27 12.80
N GLN A 113 13.12 7.54 13.84
CA GLN A 113 12.81 6.13 14.00
C GLN A 113 11.28 5.93 13.97
N GLY A 114 10.80 5.07 13.07
CA GLY A 114 9.37 4.88 12.83
C GLY A 114 8.65 6.03 12.10
N LYS A 115 9.38 7.04 11.63
CA LYS A 115 8.84 8.20 10.89
C LYS A 115 9.59 8.49 9.59
N TYR A 116 10.68 7.78 9.32
CA TYR A 116 11.50 7.99 8.14
C TYR A 116 10.75 7.63 6.86
N LYS A 117 10.75 8.54 5.88
CA LYS A 117 9.97 8.39 4.64
C LYS A 117 10.75 8.80 3.38
N SER A 118 12.06 9.07 3.50
CA SER A 118 12.84 9.57 2.38
C SER A 118 13.27 8.45 1.44
N ILE A 119 12.72 8.42 0.23
CA ILE A 119 13.15 7.55 -0.86
C ILE A 119 14.34 8.19 -1.58
N ARG A 120 15.27 7.35 -2.05
CA ARG A 120 16.46 7.77 -2.79
C ARG A 120 16.10 8.39 -4.16
N GLN A 121 16.99 9.27 -4.66
CA GLN A 121 16.78 10.04 -5.90
C GLN A 121 17.97 9.92 -6.87
N ASP A 122 18.70 8.83 -6.78
CA ASP A 122 19.92 8.53 -7.56
C ASP A 122 19.67 7.59 -8.75
N ASN A 123 18.44 7.60 -9.27
CA ASN A 123 17.96 6.74 -10.36
C ASN A 123 17.84 5.24 -10.01
N ALA A 124 17.98 4.85 -8.73
CA ALA A 124 17.59 3.50 -8.30
C ALA A 124 16.08 3.39 -8.09
N TYR A 125 15.43 4.48 -7.64
CA TYR A 125 13.98 4.63 -7.72
C TYR A 125 13.63 5.63 -8.82
N ILE A 126 12.74 5.24 -9.74
CA ILE A 126 12.39 6.00 -10.93
C ILE A 126 10.88 6.29 -10.92
N PRO A 127 10.45 7.52 -10.59
CA PRO A 127 9.05 7.91 -10.68
C PRO A 127 8.52 7.74 -12.11
N SER A 128 7.37 7.08 -12.27
CA SER A 128 6.84 6.69 -13.60
C SER A 128 5.42 7.19 -13.90
N GLY A 129 4.99 8.23 -13.20
CA GLY A 129 3.63 8.79 -13.35
C GLY A 129 2.57 7.99 -12.59
N GLU A 130 1.32 8.43 -12.69
CA GLU A 130 0.17 7.84 -11.99
C GLU A 130 -0.42 6.61 -12.71
N ASN A 131 0.02 6.34 -13.94
CA ASN A 131 -0.50 5.25 -14.75
C ASN A 131 0.38 4.00 -14.63
N ASP A 132 -0.03 3.05 -13.83
CA ASP A 132 0.69 1.80 -13.57
C ASP A 132 0.90 0.94 -14.84
N ASN A 133 0.10 1.12 -15.91
CA ASN A 133 0.33 0.46 -17.19
C ASN A 133 1.67 0.86 -17.83
N LEU A 134 2.17 2.07 -17.54
CA LEU A 134 3.49 2.50 -17.99
C LEU A 134 4.59 1.67 -17.30
N ILE A 135 4.41 1.37 -16.01
CA ILE A 135 5.36 0.54 -15.26
C ILE A 135 5.36 -0.89 -15.84
N VAL A 136 4.18 -1.49 -16.06
CA VAL A 136 4.05 -2.81 -16.69
C VAL A 136 4.74 -2.85 -18.06
N SER A 137 4.57 -1.82 -18.88
CA SER A 137 5.22 -1.71 -20.19
C SER A 137 6.75 -1.65 -20.06
N LYS A 138 7.28 -0.92 -19.08
CA LYS A 138 8.70 -0.86 -18.77
C LYS A 138 9.25 -2.23 -18.36
N LEU A 139 8.55 -2.95 -17.48
CA LEU A 139 8.96 -4.29 -17.04
C LEU A 139 8.98 -5.32 -18.19
N LYS A 140 8.10 -5.15 -19.19
CA LYS A 140 8.12 -5.98 -20.40
C LYS A 140 9.38 -5.72 -21.23
N ALA A 141 9.78 -4.47 -21.38
CA ALA A 141 10.94 -4.06 -22.19
C ALA A 141 12.27 -4.31 -21.47
N ASP A 142 12.32 -4.09 -20.15
CA ASP A 142 13.53 -4.23 -19.34
C ASP A 142 13.39 -5.36 -18.30
N LYS A 143 14.03 -6.50 -18.60
CA LYS A 143 14.05 -7.66 -17.70
C LYS A 143 14.88 -7.42 -16.43
N GLN A 144 15.72 -6.38 -16.39
CA GLN A 144 16.52 -6.07 -15.21
C GLN A 144 15.75 -5.26 -14.16
N ALA A 145 14.74 -4.52 -14.60
CA ALA A 145 13.99 -3.60 -13.77
C ALA A 145 12.94 -4.29 -12.88
N PHE A 146 12.55 -3.58 -11.85
CA PHE A 146 11.43 -3.89 -10.97
C PHE A 146 10.40 -2.76 -11.02
N GLY A 147 9.17 -3.06 -10.61
CA GLY A 147 8.09 -2.07 -10.51
C GLY A 147 7.33 -2.20 -9.19
N LEU A 148 6.95 -1.07 -8.61
CA LEU A 148 6.08 -0.97 -7.44
C LEU A 148 4.75 -0.34 -7.86
N PHE A 149 3.64 -1.06 -7.68
CA PHE A 149 2.29 -0.62 -8.07
C PHE A 149 1.21 -1.49 -7.39
N GLY A 150 -0.06 -1.15 -7.60
CA GLY A 150 -1.20 -1.83 -6.99
C GLY A 150 -1.39 -3.27 -7.48
N TYR A 151 -1.80 -4.16 -6.57
CA TYR A 151 -2.05 -5.58 -6.84
C TYR A 151 -3.01 -5.83 -8.02
N GLY A 152 -4.02 -4.98 -8.20
CA GLY A 152 -4.98 -5.12 -9.31
C GLY A 152 -4.31 -5.15 -10.69
N PHE A 153 -3.23 -4.38 -10.88
CA PHE A 153 -2.45 -4.39 -12.12
C PHE A 153 -1.64 -5.67 -12.29
N LEU A 154 -1.14 -6.27 -11.21
CA LEU A 154 -0.54 -7.60 -11.25
C LEU A 154 -1.58 -8.63 -11.69
N ALA A 155 -2.76 -8.63 -11.08
CA ALA A 155 -3.84 -9.57 -11.38
C ALA A 155 -4.21 -9.55 -12.87
N SER A 156 -4.28 -8.35 -13.46
CA SER A 156 -4.61 -8.14 -14.88
C SER A 156 -3.46 -8.43 -15.86
N ASN A 157 -2.22 -8.66 -15.39
CA ASN A 157 -1.04 -8.82 -16.23
C ASN A 157 -0.16 -10.03 -15.84
N LYS A 158 -0.73 -11.06 -15.23
CA LYS A 158 -0.03 -12.31 -14.81
C LYS A 158 0.66 -13.05 -15.95
N ASP A 159 0.25 -12.81 -17.18
CA ASP A 159 0.87 -13.34 -18.39
C ASP A 159 2.22 -12.67 -18.72
N LYS A 160 2.46 -11.43 -18.26
CA LYS A 160 3.60 -10.58 -18.62
C LYS A 160 4.59 -10.35 -17.47
N ILE A 161 4.11 -10.34 -16.24
CA ILE A 161 4.88 -10.02 -15.04
C ILE A 161 4.60 -11.01 -13.92
N ASN A 162 5.52 -11.10 -12.96
CA ASN A 162 5.32 -11.78 -11.69
C ASN A 162 5.73 -10.87 -10.52
N ALA A 163 5.17 -11.11 -9.35
CA ALA A 163 5.53 -10.39 -8.14
C ALA A 163 6.49 -11.18 -7.28
N ALA A 164 7.34 -10.46 -6.56
CA ALA A 164 8.11 -11.03 -5.46
C ALA A 164 7.20 -11.38 -4.28
N ASN A 165 7.53 -12.47 -3.59
CA ASN A 165 6.98 -12.73 -2.27
C ASN A 165 7.63 -11.78 -1.26
N ILE A 166 6.86 -11.23 -0.34
CA ILE A 166 7.36 -10.38 0.74
C ILE A 166 7.36 -11.17 2.05
N ASP A 167 8.54 -11.36 2.64
CA ASP A 167 8.74 -12.19 3.84
C ASP A 167 8.13 -13.61 3.70
N GLY A 168 8.23 -14.20 2.51
CA GLY A 168 7.70 -15.53 2.19
C GLY A 168 6.21 -15.56 1.84
N VAL A 169 5.49 -14.43 1.92
CA VAL A 169 4.06 -14.37 1.63
C VAL A 169 3.83 -13.91 0.19
N VAL A 170 3.05 -14.69 -0.55
CA VAL A 170 2.60 -14.37 -1.92
C VAL A 170 1.53 -13.28 -1.88
N ALA A 171 1.61 -12.30 -2.77
CA ALA A 171 0.51 -11.34 -2.98
C ALA A 171 -0.69 -12.02 -3.64
N SER A 172 -1.78 -12.14 -2.92
CA SER A 172 -3.08 -12.64 -3.40
C SER A 172 -4.21 -11.92 -2.70
N GLU A 173 -5.41 -11.98 -3.25
CA GLU A 173 -6.60 -11.41 -2.59
C GLU A 173 -6.77 -11.96 -1.17
N GLN A 174 -6.55 -13.26 -1.00
CA GLN A 174 -6.68 -13.92 0.29
C GLN A 174 -5.65 -13.39 1.31
N THR A 175 -4.37 -13.30 0.93
CA THR A 175 -3.30 -12.84 1.84
C THR A 175 -3.38 -11.34 2.12
N ILE A 176 -3.87 -10.55 1.15
CA ILE A 176 -4.13 -9.11 1.30
C ILE A 176 -5.32 -8.88 2.23
N ALA A 177 -6.45 -9.55 2.01
CA ALA A 177 -7.64 -9.43 2.83
C ALA A 177 -7.43 -9.95 4.26
N ALA A 178 -6.63 -11.02 4.43
CA ALA A 178 -6.24 -11.54 5.75
C ALA A 178 -5.20 -10.66 6.47
N ASN A 179 -4.63 -9.64 5.79
CA ASN A 179 -3.52 -8.82 6.29
C ASN A 179 -2.23 -9.62 6.62
N ASP A 180 -2.07 -10.78 5.97
CA ASP A 180 -0.85 -11.60 6.03
C ASP A 180 0.24 -10.99 5.14
N TYR A 181 -0.15 -10.42 3.99
CA TYR A 181 0.75 -9.73 3.06
C TYR A 181 1.09 -8.34 3.60
N LYS A 182 2.36 -8.12 3.95
CA LYS A 182 2.79 -6.92 4.69
C LYS A 182 2.68 -5.59 3.95
N LEU A 183 2.55 -5.61 2.63
CA LEU A 183 2.31 -4.44 1.80
C LEU A 183 0.81 -4.28 1.46
N ALA A 184 -0.06 -4.68 2.38
CA ALA A 184 -1.50 -4.51 2.30
C ALA A 184 -1.99 -3.43 3.27
N ARG A 185 -3.10 -2.78 2.90
CA ARG A 185 -3.83 -1.83 3.74
C ARG A 185 -5.33 -1.92 3.53
N SER A 186 -6.09 -1.65 4.59
CA SER A 186 -7.53 -1.41 4.47
C SER A 186 -7.80 -0.04 3.88
N LEU A 187 -8.80 0.05 3.02
CA LEU A 187 -9.26 1.30 2.42
C LEU A 187 -10.57 1.76 3.08
N PHE A 188 -10.65 3.05 3.36
CA PHE A 188 -11.79 3.64 4.04
C PHE A 188 -12.27 4.88 3.30
N ILE A 189 -13.58 5.09 3.31
CA ILE A 189 -14.20 6.39 3.03
C ILE A 189 -14.76 6.96 4.33
N TYR A 190 -14.76 8.29 4.43
CA TYR A 190 -15.29 9.03 5.56
C TYR A 190 -16.33 10.01 5.07
N LEU A 191 -17.53 9.91 5.62
CA LEU A 191 -18.73 10.58 5.17
C LEU A 191 -19.16 11.62 6.20
N ASN A 192 -19.59 12.80 5.74
CA ASN A 192 -20.29 13.74 6.59
C ASN A 192 -21.79 13.40 6.56
N ALA A 193 -22.27 12.70 7.57
CA ALA A 193 -23.63 12.20 7.61
C ALA A 193 -24.70 13.28 7.90
N LYS A 194 -24.32 14.56 8.00
CA LYS A 194 -25.28 15.67 7.88
C LYS A 194 -25.88 15.79 6.49
N ASN A 195 -25.15 15.32 5.47
CA ASN A 195 -25.67 15.23 4.10
C ASN A 195 -26.14 13.80 3.83
N PRO A 196 -27.47 13.55 3.71
CA PRO A 196 -28.01 12.22 3.45
C PRO A 196 -27.46 11.59 2.17
N GLN A 197 -27.20 12.38 1.13
CA GLN A 197 -26.68 11.89 -0.16
C GLN A 197 -25.34 11.16 0.00
N THR A 198 -24.52 11.49 1.00
CA THR A 198 -23.26 10.78 1.24
C THR A 198 -23.48 9.35 1.74
N LEU A 199 -24.55 9.12 2.51
CA LEU A 199 -24.93 7.79 2.96
C LEU A 199 -25.55 6.96 1.82
N ASP A 200 -26.33 7.59 0.95
CA ASP A 200 -26.89 6.96 -0.25
C ASP A 200 -25.77 6.54 -1.19
N PHE A 201 -24.79 7.42 -1.42
CA PHE A 201 -23.57 7.10 -2.19
C PHE A 201 -22.83 5.89 -1.60
N ALA A 202 -22.60 5.87 -0.28
CA ALA A 202 -21.90 4.75 0.36
C ALA A 202 -22.71 3.45 0.30
N THR A 203 -24.05 3.54 0.37
CA THR A 203 -24.94 2.39 0.22
C THR A 203 -24.84 1.81 -1.19
N LEU A 204 -24.84 2.65 -2.21
CA LEU A 204 -24.64 2.23 -3.61
C LEU A 204 -23.23 1.64 -3.80
N TYR A 205 -22.20 2.33 -3.30
CA TYR A 205 -20.81 1.89 -3.44
C TYR A 205 -20.55 0.51 -2.81
N LEU A 206 -21.21 0.20 -1.68
CA LEU A 206 -21.13 -1.10 -1.02
C LEU A 206 -22.28 -2.05 -1.40
N SER A 207 -22.96 -1.83 -2.53
CA SER A 207 -23.88 -2.83 -3.07
C SER A 207 -23.13 -4.11 -3.48
N ASP A 208 -23.85 -5.22 -3.50
CA ASP A 208 -23.25 -6.51 -3.88
C ASP A 208 -22.72 -6.47 -5.32
N ASP A 209 -23.40 -5.76 -6.23
CA ASP A 209 -22.97 -5.61 -7.62
C ASP A 209 -21.62 -4.88 -7.77
N LEU A 210 -21.32 -3.95 -6.87
CA LEU A 210 -20.09 -3.17 -6.93
C LEU A 210 -18.99 -3.76 -6.06
N ALA A 211 -19.26 -4.05 -4.79
CA ALA A 211 -18.24 -4.29 -3.77
C ALA A 211 -18.05 -5.76 -3.36
N SER A 212 -18.90 -6.69 -3.85
CA SER A 212 -18.69 -8.12 -3.58
C SER A 212 -17.53 -8.71 -4.40
N GLY A 213 -17.09 -9.91 -4.03
CA GLY A 213 -16.20 -10.72 -4.88
C GLY A 213 -16.86 -10.98 -6.26
N GLY A 214 -16.16 -10.63 -7.32
CA GLY A 214 -16.68 -10.64 -8.70
C GLY A 214 -17.38 -9.35 -9.12
N GLY A 215 -17.53 -8.36 -8.20
CA GLY A 215 -18.15 -7.06 -8.49
C GLY A 215 -17.29 -6.12 -9.33
N GLU A 216 -17.87 -4.99 -9.71
CA GLU A 216 -17.19 -4.04 -10.62
C GLU A 216 -15.92 -3.43 -10.01
N LEU A 217 -15.88 -3.21 -8.69
CA LEU A 217 -14.72 -2.63 -8.02
C LEU A 217 -13.52 -3.58 -8.01
N GLU A 218 -13.75 -4.89 -7.92
CA GLU A 218 -12.67 -5.88 -8.04
C GLU A 218 -12.05 -5.87 -9.43
N LYS A 219 -12.87 -5.73 -10.49
CA LYS A 219 -12.38 -5.65 -11.88
C LYS A 219 -11.45 -4.46 -12.13
N ILE A 220 -11.58 -3.39 -11.35
CA ILE A 220 -10.70 -2.22 -11.42
C ILE A 220 -9.58 -2.23 -10.37
N GLY A 221 -9.43 -3.33 -9.62
CA GLY A 221 -8.26 -3.59 -8.78
C GLY A 221 -8.47 -3.47 -7.27
N LEU A 222 -9.69 -3.20 -6.79
CA LEU A 222 -9.99 -3.29 -5.36
C LEU A 222 -9.95 -4.77 -4.92
N VAL A 223 -9.29 -5.07 -3.80
CA VAL A 223 -9.45 -6.36 -3.14
C VAL A 223 -10.71 -6.29 -2.27
N PRO A 224 -11.75 -7.12 -2.56
CA PRO A 224 -13.05 -6.98 -1.92
C PRO A 224 -13.02 -7.39 -0.44
N LEU A 225 -13.98 -6.90 0.31
CA LEU A 225 -14.29 -7.38 1.66
C LEU A 225 -14.81 -8.83 1.58
N SER A 226 -14.60 -9.59 2.66
CA SER A 226 -15.32 -10.86 2.80
C SER A 226 -16.84 -10.61 2.78
N SER A 227 -17.64 -11.59 2.35
CA SER A 227 -19.11 -11.45 2.37
C SER A 227 -19.66 -11.12 3.76
N LYS A 228 -18.98 -11.59 4.82
CA LYS A 228 -19.33 -11.25 6.21
C LYS A 228 -19.06 -9.78 6.51
N ASP A 229 -17.89 -9.28 6.14
CA ASP A 229 -17.48 -7.91 6.43
C ASP A 229 -18.26 -6.92 5.56
N LEU A 230 -18.54 -7.25 4.31
CA LEU A 230 -19.39 -6.44 3.43
C LEU A 230 -20.79 -6.24 4.05
N LYS A 231 -21.44 -7.33 4.50
CA LYS A 231 -22.73 -7.26 5.20
C LYS A 231 -22.66 -6.44 6.49
N ALA A 232 -21.56 -6.56 7.23
CA ALA A 232 -21.35 -5.75 8.44
C ALA A 232 -21.25 -4.26 8.11
N MET A 233 -20.53 -3.89 7.03
CA MET A 233 -20.42 -2.51 6.56
C MET A 233 -21.77 -1.96 6.04
N GLN A 234 -22.51 -2.75 5.26
CA GLN A 234 -23.86 -2.39 4.81
C GLN A 234 -24.80 -2.12 6.01
N ALA A 235 -24.74 -2.96 7.04
CA ALA A 235 -25.53 -2.75 8.27
C ALA A 235 -25.06 -1.52 9.06
N HIS A 236 -23.74 -1.25 9.07
CA HIS A 236 -23.15 -0.08 9.72
C HIS A 236 -23.60 1.23 9.06
N ILE A 237 -23.63 1.31 7.73
CA ILE A 237 -24.12 2.49 6.99
C ILE A 237 -25.59 2.76 7.35
N LYS A 238 -26.44 1.73 7.37
CA LYS A 238 -27.87 1.88 7.72
C LYS A 238 -28.07 2.47 9.12
N LYS A 239 -27.21 2.11 10.08
CA LYS A 239 -27.23 2.66 11.44
C LYS A 239 -26.58 4.03 11.54
N ALA A 240 -25.75 4.38 10.57
CA ALA A 240 -24.99 5.62 10.48
C ALA A 240 -24.24 5.97 11.79
N ASN A 241 -23.61 4.96 12.43
CA ASN A 241 -22.88 5.16 13.68
C ASN A 241 -21.72 6.14 13.48
N ARG A 242 -21.65 7.12 14.38
CA ARG A 242 -20.63 8.19 14.29
C ARG A 242 -19.30 7.74 14.86
N LEU A 243 -18.22 8.15 14.20
CA LEU A 243 -16.88 8.04 14.74
C LEU A 243 -16.76 8.89 16.02
N ASN A 244 -15.98 8.38 16.95
CA ASN A 244 -15.55 9.09 18.13
C ASN A 244 -14.02 8.92 18.34
N SER A 245 -13.47 9.69 19.25
CA SER A 245 -12.02 9.66 19.51
C SER A 245 -11.49 8.28 19.94
N THR A 246 -12.31 7.47 20.62
CA THR A 246 -11.94 6.12 21.07
C THR A 246 -11.80 5.17 19.86
N LEU A 247 -12.79 5.17 18.95
CA LEU A 247 -12.74 4.37 17.72
C LEU A 247 -11.56 4.77 16.84
N VAL A 248 -11.35 6.08 16.65
CA VAL A 248 -10.25 6.58 15.83
C VAL A 248 -8.88 6.18 16.39
N LYS A 249 -8.67 6.29 17.72
CA LYS A 249 -7.44 5.83 18.38
C LYS A 249 -7.22 4.33 18.25
N ALA A 250 -8.31 3.55 18.23
CA ALA A 250 -8.27 2.10 18.05
C ALA A 250 -8.11 1.68 16.57
N GLY A 251 -8.13 2.61 15.61
CA GLY A 251 -8.11 2.31 14.17
C GLY A 251 -9.39 1.62 13.69
N LYS A 252 -10.52 1.80 14.40
CA LYS A 252 -11.81 1.19 14.10
C LYS A 252 -12.79 2.21 13.53
N VAL A 253 -13.79 1.74 12.80
CA VAL A 253 -14.87 2.58 12.26
C VAL A 253 -16.21 2.35 12.96
N PHE A 254 -16.33 1.27 13.72
CA PHE A 254 -17.46 0.93 14.59
C PHE A 254 -17.06 -0.10 15.63
#